data_29e297b8ff7d0937eadd49e363680930
#
_entry.id   29e297b8ff7d0937eadd49e363680930
#
_cell.length_a   1.000
_cell.length_b   1.000
_cell.length_c   1.000
_cell.angle_alpha   90.00
_cell.angle_beta   90.00
_cell.angle_gamma   90.00
#
_symmetry.space_group_name_H-M   'P 1'
#
loop_
_entity.id
_entity.type
_entity.pdbx_description
1 polymer ?
#
loop_
_entity_poly.entity_id
_entity_poly.type
_entity_poly.pdbx_seq_one_letter_code
_entity_poly.pdbx_strand_id
1 'polypeptide(L)'
;MANVTVLDHPLIQHKLAILRSKDTPVKEFRELVGEIAGLMCYEATRNLPLKEVRVETPITTATCHMLAGKKMAIVPILRAGLGMVDSMVGLIPSAKIGHIGLYRDPETHKPVEYYCKLPDDIGNRQVFVVDPMLATGGSAIAAIDFLKQHGCKQIIMMNNIGCPEGVKAVTAAHPDVDIYLAAMDEKLNANAYIVPGLGDAGDRIFGTK
;
A
#
# COMPACT_ATOMS: atom_id res chain seq x y z
N MET A 1 -9.95 -16.15 4.82
CA MET A 1 -8.70 -15.87 5.53
C MET A 1 -7.89 -14.92 4.68
N ALA A 2 -7.29 -13.90 5.28
CA ALA A 2 -6.40 -12.98 4.58
C ALA A 2 -5.25 -13.74 3.90
N ASN A 3 -4.97 -13.40 2.64
CA ASN A 3 -3.78 -13.87 1.96
C ASN A 3 -2.63 -12.88 2.22
N VAL A 4 -1.46 -13.43 2.56
CA VAL A 4 -0.22 -12.64 2.70
C VAL A 4 0.70 -13.04 1.56
N THR A 5 0.93 -12.11 0.65
CA THR A 5 1.77 -12.31 -0.52
C THR A 5 3.06 -11.52 -0.36
N VAL A 6 4.19 -12.23 -0.29
CA VAL A 6 5.52 -11.61 -0.35
C VAL A 6 6.05 -11.77 -1.76
N LEU A 7 6.40 -10.66 -2.40
CA LEU A 7 6.78 -10.64 -3.81
C LEU A 7 8.26 -11.00 -3.99
N ASP A 8 8.49 -12.16 -4.59
CA ASP A 8 9.84 -12.62 -4.95
C ASP A 8 10.14 -12.31 -6.42
N HIS A 9 10.41 -11.04 -6.70
CA HIS A 9 10.76 -10.59 -8.05
C HIS A 9 12.14 -9.93 -8.06
N PRO A 10 13.07 -10.31 -8.97
CA PRO A 10 14.45 -9.79 -9.00
C PRO A 10 14.55 -8.27 -9.01
N LEU A 11 13.70 -7.56 -9.76
CA LEU A 11 13.69 -6.10 -9.79
C LEU A 11 13.29 -5.50 -8.44
N ILE A 12 12.34 -6.11 -7.73
CA ILE A 12 11.93 -5.67 -6.39
C ILE A 12 13.10 -5.88 -5.42
N GLN A 13 13.72 -7.06 -5.43
CA GLN A 13 14.86 -7.37 -4.55
C GLN A 13 16.05 -6.43 -4.80
N HIS A 14 16.36 -6.14 -6.06
CA HIS A 14 17.40 -5.18 -6.42
C HIS A 14 17.10 -3.78 -5.86
N LYS A 15 15.89 -3.28 -6.06
CA LYS A 15 15.46 -1.96 -5.57
C LYS A 15 15.43 -1.90 -4.05
N LEU A 16 14.99 -2.97 -3.38
CA LEU A 16 15.01 -3.06 -1.92
C LEU A 16 16.43 -3.01 -1.37
N ALA A 17 17.40 -3.64 -2.01
CA ALA A 17 18.80 -3.59 -1.57
C ALA A 17 19.34 -2.15 -1.55
N ILE A 18 19.03 -1.35 -2.58
CA ILE A 18 19.41 0.07 -2.64
C ILE A 18 18.59 0.88 -1.61
N LEU A 19 17.28 0.66 -1.54
CA LEU A 19 16.37 1.36 -0.61
C LEU A 19 16.82 1.22 0.86
N ARG A 20 17.30 0.04 1.24
CA ARG A 20 17.76 -0.26 2.60
C ARG A 20 19.05 0.44 2.99
N SER A 21 19.91 0.76 2.03
CA SER A 21 21.21 1.39 2.32
C SER A 21 21.01 2.71 3.06
N LYS A 22 21.79 2.89 4.15
CA LYS A 22 21.82 4.15 4.91
C LYS A 22 22.32 5.33 4.09
N ASP A 23 23.08 5.05 3.04
CA ASP A 23 23.71 6.06 2.19
C ASP A 23 22.81 6.48 1.01
N THR A 24 21.66 5.85 0.83
CA THR A 24 20.70 6.22 -0.23
C THR A 24 20.12 7.60 0.05
N PRO A 25 20.35 8.58 -0.85
CA PRO A 25 19.89 9.95 -0.64
C PRO A 25 18.38 10.07 -0.76
N VAL A 26 17.82 11.14 -0.18
CA VAL A 26 16.36 11.39 -0.09
C VAL A 26 15.65 11.25 -1.44
N LYS A 27 16.22 11.81 -2.51
CA LYS A 27 15.62 11.74 -3.85
C LYS A 27 15.48 10.29 -4.31
N GLU A 28 16.58 9.56 -4.29
CA GLU A 28 16.60 8.16 -4.75
C GLU A 28 15.74 7.26 -3.85
N PHE A 29 15.77 7.48 -2.53
CA PHE A 29 14.90 6.75 -1.61
C PHE A 29 13.42 6.91 -1.95
N ARG A 30 12.99 8.14 -2.24
CA ARG A 30 11.60 8.44 -2.64
C ARG A 30 11.22 7.79 -3.96
N GLU A 31 12.12 7.86 -4.95
CA GLU A 31 11.93 7.22 -6.25
C GLU A 31 11.78 5.70 -6.09
N LEU A 32 12.67 5.06 -5.33
CA LEU A 32 12.63 3.61 -5.08
C LEU A 32 11.36 3.15 -4.35
N VAL A 33 10.89 3.91 -3.35
CA VAL A 33 9.61 3.62 -2.67
C VAL A 33 8.47 3.57 -3.67
N GLY A 34 8.39 4.54 -4.57
CA GLY A 34 7.38 4.59 -5.61
C GLY A 34 7.52 3.48 -6.65
N GLU A 35 8.73 3.23 -7.14
CA GLU A 35 8.99 2.19 -8.14
C GLU A 35 8.62 0.79 -7.63
N ILE A 36 8.96 0.48 -6.38
CA ILE A 36 8.55 -0.77 -5.73
C ILE A 36 7.03 -0.82 -5.62
N ALA A 37 6.39 0.26 -5.19
CA ALA A 37 4.93 0.34 -5.09
C ALA A 37 4.23 0.11 -6.43
N GLY A 38 4.80 0.62 -7.54
CA GLY A 38 4.30 0.37 -8.89
C GLY A 38 4.37 -1.11 -9.27
N LEU A 39 5.52 -1.77 -9.02
CA LEU A 39 5.67 -3.21 -9.27
C LEU A 39 4.72 -4.04 -8.41
N MET A 40 4.55 -3.68 -7.14
CA MET A 40 3.57 -4.31 -6.24
C MET A 40 2.14 -4.11 -6.73
N CYS A 41 1.79 -2.93 -7.20
CA CYS A 41 0.47 -2.62 -7.75
C CYS A 41 0.16 -3.49 -8.97
N TYR A 42 1.11 -3.71 -9.86
CA TYR A 42 0.96 -4.62 -10.99
C TYR A 42 0.58 -6.03 -10.53
N GLU A 43 1.24 -6.57 -9.50
CA GLU A 43 0.89 -7.89 -8.95
C GLU A 43 -0.44 -7.90 -8.20
N ALA A 44 -0.70 -6.90 -7.38
CA ALA A 44 -1.94 -6.82 -6.60
C ALA A 44 -3.19 -6.65 -7.47
N THR A 45 -3.01 -6.21 -8.72
CA THR A 45 -4.10 -6.07 -9.70
C THR A 45 -4.23 -7.24 -10.67
N ARG A 46 -3.42 -8.30 -10.54
CA ARG A 46 -3.36 -9.45 -11.44
C ARG A 46 -4.72 -10.13 -11.67
N ASN A 47 -5.53 -10.21 -10.64
CA ASN A 47 -6.81 -10.92 -10.64
C ASN A 47 -8.02 -9.99 -10.80
N LEU A 48 -7.83 -8.77 -11.29
CA LEU A 48 -8.96 -7.88 -11.57
C LEU A 48 -9.86 -8.49 -12.66
N PRO A 49 -11.18 -8.43 -12.49
CA PRO A 49 -12.11 -8.99 -13.46
C PRO A 49 -12.08 -8.22 -14.78
N LEU A 50 -12.16 -8.95 -15.88
CA LEU A 50 -12.24 -8.42 -17.21
C LEU A 50 -13.63 -8.64 -17.81
N LYS A 51 -14.04 -7.79 -18.74
CA LYS A 51 -15.22 -7.94 -19.58
C LYS A 51 -14.83 -7.85 -21.05
N GLU A 52 -15.51 -8.62 -21.88
CA GLU A 52 -15.38 -8.49 -23.34
C GLU A 52 -16.01 -7.21 -23.84
N VAL A 53 -15.33 -6.58 -24.79
CA VAL A 53 -15.79 -5.39 -25.49
C VAL A 53 -15.40 -5.49 -26.98
N ARG A 54 -16.26 -4.96 -27.86
CA ARG A 54 -15.91 -4.80 -29.28
C ARG A 54 -15.19 -3.49 -29.46
N VAL A 55 -14.05 -3.53 -30.12
CA VAL A 55 -13.23 -2.36 -30.45
C VAL A 55 -13.01 -2.30 -31.94
N GLU A 56 -13.35 -1.17 -32.55
CA GLU A 56 -12.99 -0.91 -33.95
C GLU A 56 -11.51 -0.53 -34.01
N THR A 57 -10.73 -1.35 -34.71
CA THR A 57 -9.33 -1.07 -35.01
C THR A 57 -9.22 -0.43 -36.41
N PRO A 58 -8.08 0.12 -36.81
CA PRO A 58 -7.89 0.64 -38.16
C PRO A 58 -8.10 -0.40 -39.29
N ILE A 59 -8.13 -1.69 -38.95
CA ILE A 59 -8.22 -2.79 -39.94
C ILE A 59 -9.59 -3.48 -39.87
N THR A 60 -10.07 -3.83 -38.66
CA THR A 60 -11.34 -4.56 -38.50
C THR A 60 -11.81 -4.47 -37.03
N THR A 61 -13.05 -4.89 -36.77
CA THR A 61 -13.56 -5.00 -35.42
C THR A 61 -12.91 -6.20 -34.68
N ALA A 62 -12.32 -5.96 -33.50
CA ALA A 62 -11.72 -6.97 -32.63
C ALA A 62 -12.53 -7.16 -31.35
N THR A 63 -12.56 -8.38 -30.84
CA THR A 63 -13.02 -8.66 -29.48
C THR A 63 -11.85 -8.49 -28.53
N CYS A 64 -11.95 -7.53 -27.61
CA CYS A 64 -10.91 -7.18 -26.64
C CYS A 64 -11.43 -7.34 -25.20
N HIS A 65 -10.53 -7.21 -24.24
CA HIS A 65 -10.87 -7.26 -22.82
C HIS A 65 -10.55 -5.93 -22.17
N MET A 66 -11.47 -5.42 -21.37
CA MET A 66 -11.29 -4.24 -20.52
C MET A 66 -11.62 -4.58 -19.08
N LEU A 67 -11.04 -3.83 -18.13
CA LEU A 67 -11.37 -4.00 -16.73
C LEU A 67 -12.88 -3.93 -16.51
N ALA A 68 -13.43 -4.92 -15.83
CA ALA A 68 -14.85 -5.00 -15.50
C ALA A 68 -15.13 -4.34 -14.14
N GLY A 69 -16.15 -3.50 -14.12
CA GLY A 69 -16.84 -3.11 -12.88
C GLY A 69 -16.10 -2.14 -12.00
N LYS A 70 -15.46 -2.61 -10.95
CA LYS A 70 -15.13 -1.75 -9.81
C LYS A 70 -14.02 -0.76 -10.09
N LYS A 71 -14.34 0.49 -9.81
CA LYS A 71 -13.36 1.58 -9.77
C LYS A 71 -12.42 1.36 -8.59
N MET A 72 -11.17 1.79 -8.72
CA MET A 72 -10.14 1.65 -7.69
C MET A 72 -9.97 2.95 -6.91
N ALA A 73 -9.49 2.84 -5.68
CA ALA A 73 -9.04 3.96 -4.88
C ALA A 73 -7.73 3.60 -4.19
N ILE A 74 -6.84 4.58 -4.07
CA ILE A 74 -5.57 4.48 -3.36
C ILE A 74 -5.67 5.36 -2.12
N VAL A 75 -5.40 4.80 -0.96
CA VAL A 75 -5.51 5.50 0.32
C VAL A 75 -4.18 5.38 1.07
N PRO A 76 -3.29 6.38 0.93
CA PRO A 76 -2.08 6.43 1.72
C PRO A 76 -2.39 6.73 3.19
N ILE A 77 -1.66 6.04 4.08
CA ILE A 77 -1.54 6.45 5.48
C ILE A 77 -0.53 7.58 5.53
N LEU A 78 -0.99 8.78 5.91
CA LEU A 78 -0.14 9.94 5.98
C LEU A 78 0.90 9.78 7.10
N ARG A 79 2.11 10.24 6.93
CA ARG A 79 2.73 10.92 5.78
C ARG A 79 3.38 9.97 4.78
N ALA A 80 4.01 8.87 5.26
CA ALA A 80 4.91 8.04 4.48
C ALA A 80 4.26 7.36 3.27
N GLY A 81 2.98 6.97 3.38
CA GLY A 81 2.23 6.37 2.28
C GLY A 81 2.14 7.22 1.01
N LEU A 82 2.30 8.55 1.13
CA LEU A 82 2.31 9.44 -0.05
C LEU A 82 3.41 9.06 -1.05
N GLY A 83 4.55 8.54 -0.59
CA GLY A 83 5.63 8.12 -1.48
C GLY A 83 5.28 6.98 -2.44
N MET A 84 4.18 6.27 -2.18
CA MET A 84 3.74 5.14 -3.02
C MET A 84 2.70 5.54 -4.07
N VAL A 85 2.03 6.70 -3.92
CA VAL A 85 0.80 7.04 -4.65
C VAL A 85 1.04 7.29 -6.14
N ASP A 86 2.01 8.13 -6.49
CA ASP A 86 2.18 8.61 -7.87
C ASP A 86 2.49 7.47 -8.85
N SER A 87 3.32 6.51 -8.45
CA SER A 87 3.64 5.35 -9.27
C SER A 87 2.43 4.44 -9.49
N MET A 88 1.58 4.29 -8.48
CA MET A 88 0.34 3.52 -8.61
C MET A 88 -0.68 4.23 -9.49
N VAL A 89 -0.81 5.55 -9.37
CA VAL A 89 -1.68 6.38 -10.25
C VAL A 89 -1.19 6.31 -11.69
N GLY A 90 0.13 6.27 -11.90
CA GLY A 90 0.71 6.07 -13.24
C GLY A 90 0.25 4.77 -13.92
N LEU A 91 0.03 3.70 -13.15
CA LEU A 91 -0.52 2.43 -13.65
C LEU A 91 -2.05 2.43 -13.73
N ILE A 92 -2.73 3.13 -12.83
CA ILE A 92 -4.19 3.18 -12.73
C ILE A 92 -4.66 4.65 -12.75
N PRO A 93 -4.59 5.35 -13.89
CA PRO A 93 -4.88 6.78 -13.94
C PRO A 93 -6.31 7.16 -13.54
N SER A 94 -7.24 6.21 -13.60
CA SER A 94 -8.64 6.39 -13.18
C SER A 94 -8.88 6.17 -11.69
N ALA A 95 -7.87 5.76 -10.91
CA ALA A 95 -8.00 5.59 -9.47
C ALA A 95 -8.28 6.94 -8.80
N LYS A 96 -9.19 6.94 -7.83
CA LYS A 96 -9.36 8.08 -6.93
C LYS A 96 -8.39 7.95 -5.76
N ILE A 97 -8.02 9.09 -5.18
CA ILE A 97 -7.14 9.13 -4.03
C ILE A 97 -7.94 9.61 -2.82
N GLY A 98 -7.88 8.85 -1.73
CA GLY A 98 -8.30 9.28 -0.41
C GLY A 98 -7.07 9.45 0.48
N HIS A 99 -7.22 10.08 1.63
CA HIS A 99 -6.12 10.25 2.58
C HIS A 99 -6.60 9.97 4.00
N ILE A 100 -5.80 9.23 4.76
CA ILE A 100 -6.01 9.02 6.19
C ILE A 100 -4.76 9.48 6.94
N GLY A 101 -4.94 10.45 7.81
CA GLY A 101 -3.90 10.93 8.72
C GLY A 101 -4.11 10.37 10.12
N LEU A 102 -3.09 9.67 10.61
CA LEU A 102 -3.09 9.07 11.94
C LEU A 102 -1.88 9.58 12.72
N TYR A 103 -2.08 9.88 13.99
CA TYR A 103 -0.96 10.05 14.93
C TYR A 103 -1.15 9.09 16.10
N ARG A 104 -0.06 8.81 16.79
CA ARG A 104 -0.11 8.03 18.01
C ARG A 104 -0.29 8.98 19.19
N ASP A 105 -1.40 8.84 19.90
CA ASP A 105 -1.65 9.61 21.12
C ASP A 105 -0.51 9.39 22.13
N PRO A 106 0.10 10.44 22.67
CA PRO A 106 1.27 10.33 23.51
C PRO A 106 0.96 9.68 24.87
N GLU A 107 -0.26 9.76 25.37
CA GLU A 107 -0.66 9.19 26.66
C GLU A 107 -1.15 7.76 26.53
N THR A 108 -2.05 7.51 25.58
CA THR A 108 -2.69 6.20 25.41
C THR A 108 -1.94 5.27 24.46
N HIS A 109 -0.99 5.81 23.68
CA HIS A 109 -0.29 5.13 22.59
C HIS A 109 -1.20 4.53 21.51
N LYS A 110 -2.48 4.90 21.49
CA LYS A 110 -3.45 4.45 20.48
C LYS A 110 -3.37 5.34 19.24
N PRO A 111 -3.61 4.77 18.05
CA PRO A 111 -3.74 5.57 16.84
C PRO A 111 -5.02 6.42 16.91
N VAL A 112 -4.87 7.71 16.63
CA VAL A 112 -5.97 8.69 16.56
C VAL A 112 -5.98 9.31 15.18
N GLU A 113 -7.16 9.36 14.57
CA GLU A 113 -7.37 10.05 13.31
C GLU A 113 -7.35 11.57 13.53
N TYR A 114 -6.54 12.27 12.74
CA TYR A 114 -6.57 13.73 12.68
C TYR A 114 -7.03 14.25 11.31
N TYR A 115 -7.05 13.40 10.29
CA TYR A 115 -7.49 13.76 8.96
C TYR A 115 -8.03 12.54 8.21
N CYS A 116 -9.23 12.67 7.66
CA CYS A 116 -9.80 11.67 6.77
C CYS A 116 -10.55 12.38 5.64
N LYS A 117 -10.10 12.15 4.40
CA LYS A 117 -10.79 12.64 3.22
C LYS A 117 -10.83 11.51 2.20
N LEU A 118 -12.02 10.96 1.99
CA LEU A 118 -12.26 9.82 1.10
C LEU A 118 -13.19 10.23 -0.04
N PRO A 119 -13.12 9.56 -1.20
CA PRO A 119 -14.13 9.67 -2.23
C PRO A 119 -15.54 9.27 -1.71
N ASP A 120 -16.58 10.00 -2.08
CA ASP A 120 -17.96 9.74 -1.63
C ASP A 120 -18.45 8.31 -1.95
N ASP A 121 -17.94 7.73 -3.03
CA ASP A 121 -18.26 6.38 -3.50
C ASP A 121 -17.24 5.30 -3.05
N ILE A 122 -16.46 5.58 -2.00
CA ILE A 122 -15.37 4.70 -1.54
C ILE A 122 -15.83 3.27 -1.24
N GLY A 123 -17.02 3.10 -0.68
CA GLY A 123 -17.62 1.79 -0.36
C GLY A 123 -17.88 0.90 -1.57
N ASN A 124 -17.89 1.47 -2.79
CA ASN A 124 -18.10 0.75 -4.05
C ASN A 124 -16.77 0.51 -4.81
N ARG A 125 -15.63 0.82 -4.19
CA ARG A 125 -14.31 0.73 -4.83
C ARG A 125 -13.50 -0.43 -4.27
N GLN A 126 -12.58 -0.94 -5.08
CA GLN A 126 -11.43 -1.71 -4.58
C GLN A 126 -10.45 -0.70 -3.98
N VAL A 127 -10.17 -0.82 -2.70
CA VAL A 127 -9.32 0.12 -1.96
C VAL A 127 -7.95 -0.47 -1.72
N PHE A 128 -6.91 0.25 -2.13
CA PHE A 128 -5.52 -0.06 -1.80
C PHE A 128 -5.08 0.88 -0.68
N VAL A 129 -4.88 0.33 0.50
CA VAL A 129 -4.27 1.06 1.63
C VAL A 129 -2.75 0.92 1.50
N VAL A 130 -2.04 2.03 1.49
CA VAL A 130 -0.60 2.01 1.24
C VAL A 130 0.18 2.72 2.34
N ASP A 131 1.23 2.06 2.81
CA ASP A 131 2.21 2.58 3.76
C ASP A 131 3.53 1.84 3.53
N PRO A 132 4.70 2.48 3.45
CA PRO A 132 5.96 1.80 3.21
C PRO A 132 6.31 0.69 4.22
N MET A 133 5.86 0.80 5.46
CA MET A 133 6.23 -0.12 6.53
C MET A 133 5.06 -0.70 7.29
N LEU A 134 5.02 -2.03 7.43
CA LEU A 134 4.12 -2.74 8.33
C LEU A 134 4.90 -3.25 9.55
N ALA A 135 5.08 -2.37 10.56
CA ALA A 135 5.83 -2.68 11.77
C ALA A 135 4.94 -3.35 12.84
N THR A 136 4.33 -2.58 13.73
CA THR A 136 3.43 -3.12 14.78
C THR A 136 2.02 -3.43 14.29
N GLY A 137 1.62 -2.91 13.12
CA GLY A 137 0.28 -3.04 12.56
C GLY A 137 -0.75 -2.03 13.09
N GLY A 138 -0.43 -1.26 14.13
CA GLY A 138 -1.41 -0.36 14.77
C GLY A 138 -2.01 0.68 13.82
N SER A 139 -1.18 1.38 13.02
CA SER A 139 -1.66 2.36 12.04
C SER A 139 -2.48 1.70 10.92
N ALA A 140 -2.03 0.53 10.45
CA ALA A 140 -2.73 -0.23 9.42
C ALA A 140 -4.12 -0.68 9.91
N ILE A 141 -4.22 -1.24 11.12
CA ILE A 141 -5.49 -1.65 11.73
C ILE A 141 -6.45 -0.46 11.83
N ALA A 142 -5.99 0.66 12.40
CA ALA A 142 -6.82 1.85 12.55
C ALA A 142 -7.29 2.39 11.18
N ALA A 143 -6.41 2.47 10.19
CA ALA A 143 -6.79 2.91 8.84
C ALA A 143 -7.84 1.99 8.21
N ILE A 144 -7.71 0.69 8.36
CA ILE A 144 -8.67 -0.30 7.85
C ILE A 144 -10.00 -0.19 8.60
N ASP A 145 -9.98 0.00 9.93
CA ASP A 145 -11.20 0.23 10.73
C ASP A 145 -11.97 1.45 10.23
N PHE A 146 -11.29 2.58 10.02
CA PHE A 146 -11.91 3.79 9.47
C PHE A 146 -12.48 3.57 8.07
N LEU A 147 -11.77 2.89 7.20
CA LEU A 147 -12.29 2.56 5.87
C LEU A 147 -13.54 1.68 5.94
N LYS A 148 -13.57 0.68 6.81
CA LYS A 148 -14.74 -0.17 7.01
C LYS A 148 -15.94 0.61 7.58
N GLN A 149 -15.70 1.55 8.49
CA GLN A 149 -16.73 2.48 8.98
C GLN A 149 -17.33 3.35 7.86
N HIS A 150 -16.53 3.68 6.83
CA HIS A 150 -17.00 4.37 5.63
C HIS A 150 -17.55 3.43 4.54
N GLY A 151 -17.83 2.17 4.89
CA GLY A 151 -18.49 1.20 4.02
C GLY A 151 -17.57 0.47 3.04
N CYS A 152 -16.25 0.59 3.16
CA CYS A 152 -15.31 -0.14 2.31
C CYS A 152 -15.40 -1.65 2.59
N LYS A 153 -15.63 -2.43 1.53
CA LYS A 153 -15.80 -3.89 1.61
C LYS A 153 -14.64 -4.67 1.01
N GLN A 154 -13.86 -4.04 0.15
CA GLN A 154 -12.75 -4.68 -0.55
C GLN A 154 -11.51 -3.83 -0.34
N ILE A 155 -10.66 -4.31 0.54
CA ILE A 155 -9.44 -3.61 0.96
C ILE A 155 -8.26 -4.54 0.73
N ILE A 156 -7.20 -4.00 0.16
CA ILE A 156 -5.88 -4.62 0.04
C ILE A 156 -4.89 -3.70 0.74
N MET A 157 -4.06 -4.27 1.61
CA MET A 157 -2.95 -3.55 2.25
C MET A 157 -1.66 -3.80 1.50
N MET A 158 -0.89 -2.74 1.21
CA MET A 158 0.39 -2.84 0.49
C MET A 158 1.49 -2.10 1.26
N ASN A 159 2.60 -2.80 1.53
CA ASN A 159 3.76 -2.24 2.23
C ASN A 159 5.07 -2.67 1.55
N ASN A 160 6.02 -1.75 1.41
CA ASN A 160 7.32 -2.11 0.83
C ASN A 160 8.06 -3.13 1.71
N ILE A 161 8.00 -2.98 3.03
CA ILE A 161 8.49 -3.99 3.96
C ILE A 161 7.49 -4.22 5.10
N GLY A 162 7.50 -5.43 5.63
CA GLY A 162 6.75 -5.80 6.83
C GLY A 162 7.53 -6.75 7.72
N CYS A 163 6.98 -7.06 8.89
CA CYS A 163 7.50 -8.07 9.79
C CYS A 163 6.38 -8.97 10.32
N PRO A 164 6.70 -10.16 10.86
CA PRO A 164 5.70 -11.12 11.32
C PRO A 164 4.73 -10.56 12.36
N GLU A 165 5.19 -9.70 13.25
CA GLU A 165 4.38 -9.07 14.29
C GLU A 165 3.27 -8.21 13.70
N GLY A 166 3.61 -7.34 12.73
CA GLY A 166 2.64 -6.47 12.05
C GLY A 166 1.64 -7.25 11.23
N VAL A 167 2.12 -8.22 10.46
CA VAL A 167 1.26 -9.10 9.66
C VAL A 167 0.30 -9.87 10.54
N LYS A 168 0.77 -10.49 11.62
CA LYS A 168 -0.07 -11.21 12.59
C LYS A 168 -1.12 -10.29 13.21
N ALA A 169 -0.75 -9.08 13.59
CA ALA A 169 -1.69 -8.12 14.18
C ALA A 169 -2.81 -7.75 13.19
N VAL A 170 -2.45 -7.39 11.94
CA VAL A 170 -3.43 -7.01 10.92
C VAL A 170 -4.32 -8.18 10.51
N THR A 171 -3.77 -9.37 10.28
CA THR A 171 -4.55 -10.55 9.87
C THR A 171 -5.47 -11.06 10.98
N ALA A 172 -5.11 -10.86 12.26
CA ALA A 172 -5.97 -11.17 13.40
C ALA A 172 -7.15 -10.19 13.53
N ALA A 173 -6.91 -8.89 13.29
CA ALA A 173 -7.95 -7.85 13.34
C ALA A 173 -8.84 -7.86 12.08
N HIS A 174 -8.25 -8.09 10.92
CA HIS A 174 -8.91 -8.01 9.62
C HIS A 174 -8.60 -9.26 8.74
N PRO A 175 -9.20 -10.41 9.06
CA PRO A 175 -8.96 -11.67 8.33
C PRO A 175 -9.51 -11.67 6.89
N ASP A 176 -10.16 -10.61 6.49
CA ASP A 176 -10.74 -10.35 5.16
C ASP A 176 -9.92 -9.37 4.30
N VAL A 177 -8.77 -8.91 4.79
CA VAL A 177 -7.90 -7.96 4.09
C VAL A 177 -6.62 -8.65 3.63
N ASP A 178 -6.42 -8.72 2.33
CA ASP A 178 -5.20 -9.27 1.75
C ASP A 178 -4.02 -8.29 1.92
N ILE A 179 -2.84 -8.83 2.21
CA ILE A 179 -1.62 -8.06 2.43
C ILE A 179 -0.59 -8.41 1.36
N TYR A 180 -0.05 -7.38 0.71
CA TYR A 180 1.07 -7.49 -0.22
C TYR A 180 2.30 -6.83 0.37
N LEU A 181 3.42 -7.54 0.38
CA LEU A 181 4.72 -7.07 0.86
C LEU A 181 5.77 -7.24 -0.24
N ALA A 182 6.65 -6.25 -0.40
CA ALA A 182 7.82 -6.45 -1.25
C ALA A 182 8.91 -7.25 -0.51
N ALA A 183 8.97 -7.15 0.83
CA ALA A 183 9.76 -8.06 1.66
C ALA A 183 9.13 -8.28 3.04
N MET A 184 9.35 -9.48 3.56
CA MET A 184 9.08 -9.84 4.96
C MET A 184 10.42 -9.86 5.71
N ASP A 185 10.60 -8.95 6.65
CA ASP A 185 11.79 -8.86 7.50
C ASP A 185 11.65 -9.73 8.75
N GLU A 186 12.73 -9.84 9.53
CA GLU A 186 12.82 -10.85 10.59
C GLU A 186 11.89 -10.58 11.79
N LYS A 187 11.92 -9.34 12.31
CA LYS A 187 11.25 -8.98 13.56
C LYS A 187 11.25 -7.47 13.83
N LEU A 188 10.63 -7.07 14.94
CA LEU A 188 10.81 -5.74 15.53
C LEU A 188 11.93 -5.77 16.59
N ASN A 189 12.68 -4.65 16.68
CA ASN A 189 13.57 -4.42 17.83
C ASN A 189 12.80 -3.81 19.02
N ALA A 190 13.50 -3.56 20.14
CA ALA A 190 12.92 -3.00 21.36
C ALA A 190 12.27 -1.62 21.17
N ASN A 191 12.67 -0.88 20.14
CA ASN A 191 12.11 0.44 19.81
C ASN A 191 11.03 0.36 18.70
N ALA A 192 10.51 -0.84 18.42
CA ALA A 192 9.51 -1.10 17.38
C ALA A 192 9.95 -0.78 15.94
N TYR A 193 11.24 -0.76 15.65
CA TYR A 193 11.78 -0.71 14.30
C TYR A 193 11.89 -2.10 13.70
N ILE A 194 11.58 -2.22 12.42
CA ILE A 194 11.76 -3.46 11.65
C ILE A 194 13.26 -3.75 11.50
N VAL A 195 13.67 -5.01 11.64
CA VAL A 195 15.05 -5.50 11.51
C VAL A 195 15.12 -6.56 10.42
N PRO A 196 16.02 -6.43 9.42
CA PRO A 196 17.02 -5.38 9.21
C PRO A 196 16.40 -4.02 8.85
N GLY A 197 15.20 -3.97 8.27
CA GLY A 197 14.44 -2.74 8.02
C GLY A 197 15.07 -1.81 6.99
N LEU A 198 14.66 -0.54 7.08
CA LEU A 198 15.16 0.58 6.27
C LEU A 198 15.20 1.92 7.05
N GLY A 199 15.07 1.87 8.37
CA GLY A 199 14.96 3.05 9.23
C GLY A 199 13.55 3.61 9.29
N ASP A 200 13.40 4.93 9.48
CA ASP A 200 12.12 5.62 9.40
C ASP A 200 11.83 6.04 7.95
N ALA A 201 10.83 5.42 7.34
CA ALA A 201 10.48 5.68 5.95
C ALA A 201 9.99 7.12 5.74
N GLY A 202 9.20 7.66 6.68
CA GLY A 202 8.68 9.02 6.58
C GLY A 202 9.80 10.04 6.56
N ASP A 203 10.73 9.96 7.50
CA ASP A 203 11.88 10.85 7.56
C ASP A 203 12.78 10.72 6.33
N ARG A 204 13.00 9.49 5.85
CA ARG A 204 13.82 9.26 4.65
C ARG A 204 13.15 9.72 3.35
N ILE A 205 11.82 9.60 3.22
CA ILE A 205 11.06 10.10 2.06
C ILE A 205 11.08 11.63 2.01
N PHE A 206 10.91 12.28 3.16
CA PHE A 206 10.72 13.74 3.23
C PHE A 206 11.97 14.52 3.62
N GLY A 207 13.02 13.83 4.04
CA GLY A 207 14.27 14.49 4.46
C GLY A 207 14.09 15.31 5.74
N THR A 208 13.31 14.80 6.70
CA THR A 208 12.97 15.49 7.95
C THR A 208 13.91 15.19 9.12
N LYS A 209 14.96 14.41 8.91
CA LYS A 209 16.09 14.18 9.82
C LYS A 209 17.40 14.23 9.06
#